data_224009ddbdb85f4b5f0199a70e2bdc4c
#
_entry.id   224009ddbdb85f4b5f0199a70e2bdc4c
#
_cell.length_a   1.000
_cell.length_b   1.000
_cell.length_c   1.000
_cell.angle_alpha   90.00
_cell.angle_beta   90.00
_cell.angle_gamma   90.00
#
_symmetry.space_group_name_H-M   'P 1'
#
loop_
_entity.id
_entity.type
_entity.pdbx_description
1 polymer ?
#
loop_
_entity_poly.entity_id
_entity_poly.type
_entity_poly.pdbx_seq_one_letter_code
_entity_poly.pdbx_strand_id
1 'polypeptide(L)'
;MFGPIEGKRHDAFMLGVSGLSNKLNRLQEPNGEPYVIYGDPAYGLTRNILAPYCGAQINDDQQEFNSKMSKLRVCVEWGFGKICQLFAFFDFKKNLKILLQPIGKHFLVATLLTNCHTCLYGSQTGKFLSLTHPP
;
A
#
# COMPACT_ATOMS: atom_id res chain seq x y z
N MET A 1 -9.01 3.46 4.94
CA MET A 1 -7.74 3.33 5.68
C MET A 1 -8.02 2.70 7.02
N PHE A 2 -7.16 1.80 7.49
CA PHE A 2 -7.28 1.10 8.77
C PHE A 2 -6.15 1.56 9.70
N GLY A 3 -6.40 1.72 11.02
CA GLY A 3 -5.45 2.22 12.02
C GLY A 3 -5.87 3.58 12.58
N PRO A 4 -5.06 4.20 13.44
CA PRO A 4 -3.68 3.83 13.76
C PRO A 4 -3.56 2.62 14.69
N ILE A 5 -2.44 1.90 14.58
CA ILE A 5 -2.08 0.77 15.45
C ILE A 5 -0.69 1.04 16.06
N GLU A 6 -0.42 0.47 17.22
CA GLU A 6 0.90 0.58 17.88
C GLU A 6 2.02 0.12 16.94
N GLY A 7 3.05 0.94 16.77
CA GLY A 7 4.13 0.70 15.81
C GLY A 7 5.02 -0.53 16.09
N LYS A 8 4.89 -1.16 17.26
CA LYS A 8 5.57 -2.42 17.59
C LYS A 8 4.82 -3.68 17.15
N ARG A 9 3.62 -3.53 16.56
CA ARG A 9 2.87 -4.67 16.04
C ARG A 9 3.37 -5.04 14.65
N HIS A 10 3.49 -6.34 14.39
CA HIS A 10 3.89 -6.84 13.06
C HIS A 10 2.81 -6.61 12.03
N ASP A 11 3.22 -6.40 10.78
CA ASP A 11 2.33 -6.16 9.64
C ASP A 11 1.30 -7.29 9.46
N ALA A 12 1.69 -8.55 9.69
CA ALA A 12 0.77 -9.68 9.66
C ALA A 12 -0.37 -9.55 10.70
N PHE A 13 -0.09 -9.01 11.90
CA PHE A 13 -1.12 -8.71 12.90
C PHE A 13 -2.08 -7.63 12.37
N MET A 14 -1.55 -6.58 11.76
CA MET A 14 -2.37 -5.50 11.18
C MET A 14 -3.29 -6.04 10.08
N LEU A 15 -2.78 -6.91 9.22
CA LEU A 15 -3.59 -7.58 8.20
C LEU A 15 -4.73 -8.38 8.83
N GLY A 16 -4.44 -9.19 9.85
CA GLY A 16 -5.42 -10.03 10.54
C GLY A 16 -6.59 -9.24 11.13
N VAL A 17 -6.29 -8.10 11.80
CA VAL A 17 -7.32 -7.28 12.46
C VAL A 17 -7.99 -6.27 11.52
N SER A 18 -7.44 -6.03 10.34
CA SER A 18 -7.98 -5.05 9.37
C SER A 18 -9.29 -5.47 8.70
N GLY A 19 -9.59 -6.76 8.71
CA GLY A 19 -10.69 -7.35 7.96
C GLY A 19 -10.51 -7.28 6.43
N LEU A 20 -9.30 -6.96 5.96
CA LEU A 20 -9.01 -6.82 4.53
C LEU A 20 -9.22 -8.14 3.78
N SER A 21 -8.77 -9.25 4.32
CA SER A 21 -8.96 -10.58 3.72
C SER A 21 -10.44 -10.91 3.50
N ASN A 22 -11.31 -10.56 4.48
CA ASN A 22 -12.76 -10.75 4.33
C ASN A 22 -13.36 -9.84 3.25
N LYS A 23 -12.84 -8.63 3.09
CA LYS A 23 -13.27 -7.73 2.01
C LYS A 23 -12.84 -8.27 0.65
N LEU A 24 -11.58 -8.71 0.51
CA LEU A 24 -11.07 -9.27 -0.73
C LEU A 24 -11.82 -10.53 -1.16
N ASN A 25 -12.18 -11.40 -0.20
CA ASN A 25 -12.97 -12.61 -0.48
C ASN A 25 -14.37 -12.31 -1.07
N ARG A 26 -14.90 -11.11 -0.83
CA ARG A 26 -16.20 -10.67 -1.35
C ARG A 26 -16.08 -9.97 -2.70
N LEU A 27 -14.89 -9.59 -3.09
CA LEU A 27 -14.63 -8.92 -4.36
C LEU A 27 -14.21 -9.97 -5.39
N GLN A 28 -14.87 -9.96 -6.53
CA GLN A 28 -14.56 -10.82 -7.67
C GLN A 28 -14.56 -9.98 -8.94
N GLU A 29 -13.76 -10.38 -9.89
CA GLU A 29 -13.84 -9.83 -11.24
C GLU A 29 -15.16 -10.26 -11.92
N PRO A 30 -15.57 -9.61 -13.01
CA PRO A 30 -16.75 -9.99 -13.78
C PRO A 30 -16.72 -11.45 -14.28
N ASN A 31 -15.54 -12.02 -14.43
CA ASN A 31 -15.31 -13.43 -14.82
C ASN A 31 -15.36 -14.41 -13.63
N GLY A 32 -15.59 -13.92 -12.39
CA GLY A 32 -15.64 -14.74 -11.19
C GLY A 32 -14.28 -14.99 -10.51
N GLU A 33 -13.17 -14.50 -11.10
CA GLU A 33 -11.85 -14.67 -10.52
C GLU A 33 -11.67 -13.75 -9.28
N PRO A 34 -10.95 -14.20 -8.24
CA PRO A 34 -10.71 -13.40 -7.06
C PRO A 34 -9.68 -12.29 -7.35
N TYR A 35 -9.93 -11.08 -6.84
CA TYR A 35 -8.89 -10.07 -6.80
C TYR A 35 -7.74 -10.50 -5.90
N VAL A 36 -6.53 -10.27 -6.37
CA VAL A 36 -5.30 -10.64 -5.69
C VAL A 36 -4.45 -9.38 -5.49
N ILE A 37 -3.90 -9.23 -4.29
CA ILE A 37 -2.92 -8.19 -3.97
C ILE A 37 -1.56 -8.82 -3.75
N TYR A 38 -0.51 -8.09 -4.15
CA TYR A 38 0.87 -8.48 -3.89
C TYR A 38 1.39 -7.74 -2.66
N GLY A 39 1.80 -8.48 -1.66
CA GLY A 39 2.25 -7.98 -0.36
C GLY A 39 3.71 -8.28 -0.06
N ASP A 40 4.12 -7.91 1.15
CA ASP A 40 5.40 -8.26 1.74
C ASP A 40 5.42 -9.75 2.11
N PRO A 41 6.58 -10.43 2.12
CA PRO A 41 6.70 -11.81 2.58
C PRO A 41 6.12 -12.07 3.98
N ALA A 42 6.11 -11.05 4.85
CA ALA A 42 5.55 -11.13 6.19
C ALA A 42 4.05 -11.45 6.25
N TYR A 43 3.30 -11.19 5.16
CA TYR A 43 1.86 -11.49 5.12
C TYR A 43 1.55 -12.95 4.84
N GLY A 44 2.52 -13.71 4.32
CA GLY A 44 2.32 -15.08 3.88
C GLY A 44 1.45 -15.20 2.60
N LEU A 45 1.37 -16.40 2.07
CA LEU A 45 0.55 -16.71 0.90
C LEU A 45 -0.87 -17.05 1.34
N THR A 46 -1.86 -16.39 0.72
CA THR A 46 -3.29 -16.72 0.87
C THR A 46 -3.97 -16.70 -0.48
N ARG A 47 -5.25 -17.06 -0.54
CA ARG A 47 -6.03 -17.00 -1.78
C ARG A 47 -5.99 -15.64 -2.47
N ASN A 48 -5.95 -14.56 -1.69
CA ASN A 48 -6.05 -13.19 -2.16
C ASN A 48 -4.78 -12.37 -1.94
N ILE A 49 -3.72 -12.99 -1.39
CA ILE A 49 -2.46 -12.30 -1.11
C ILE A 49 -1.32 -13.14 -1.68
N LEU A 50 -0.62 -12.57 -2.63
CA LEU A 50 0.63 -13.09 -3.15
C LEU A 50 1.80 -12.44 -2.41
N ALA A 51 2.85 -13.21 -2.21
CA ALA A 51 4.13 -12.78 -1.67
C ALA A 51 5.25 -13.14 -2.65
N PRO A 52 6.43 -12.52 -2.53
CA PRO A 52 7.59 -12.92 -3.31
C PRO A 52 7.93 -14.40 -3.10
N TYR A 53 8.41 -15.04 -4.14
CA TYR A 53 9.02 -16.36 -4.00
C TYR A 53 10.27 -16.25 -3.14
N CYS A 54 10.36 -17.11 -2.11
CA CYS A 54 11.48 -17.15 -1.18
C CYS A 54 12.09 -18.54 -1.19
N GLY A 55 13.41 -18.62 -0.95
CA GLY A 55 14.13 -19.89 -0.85
C GLY A 55 15.54 -19.81 -1.43
N ALA A 56 16.34 -20.84 -1.17
CA ALA A 56 17.72 -20.91 -1.66
C ALA A 56 17.82 -21.25 -3.17
N GLN A 57 16.76 -21.80 -3.75
CA GLN A 57 16.71 -22.16 -5.16
C GLN A 57 15.43 -21.58 -5.77
N ILE A 58 15.54 -20.35 -6.26
CA ILE A 58 14.51 -19.66 -7.03
C ILE A 58 14.88 -19.81 -8.50
N ASN A 59 13.94 -20.30 -9.34
CA ASN A 59 14.16 -20.41 -10.77
C ASN A 59 14.10 -19.02 -11.46
N ASP A 60 14.55 -18.94 -12.71
CA ASP A 60 14.63 -17.69 -13.46
C ASP A 60 13.27 -16.99 -13.60
N ASP A 61 12.19 -17.74 -13.85
CA ASP A 61 10.84 -17.19 -13.98
C ASP A 61 10.35 -16.57 -12.67
N GLN A 62 10.63 -17.23 -11.54
CA GLN A 62 10.29 -16.72 -10.20
C GLN A 62 11.11 -15.46 -9.86
N GLN A 63 12.36 -15.43 -10.26
CA GLN A 63 13.22 -14.26 -10.07
C GLN A 63 12.74 -13.09 -10.92
N GLU A 64 12.36 -13.34 -12.17
CA GLU A 64 11.77 -12.33 -13.04
C GLU A 64 10.46 -11.78 -12.48
N PHE A 65 9.57 -12.67 -12.01
CA PHE A 65 8.33 -12.28 -11.33
C PHE A 65 8.61 -11.38 -10.13
N ASN A 66 9.50 -11.82 -9.23
CA ASN A 66 9.87 -11.02 -8.05
C ASN A 66 10.40 -9.64 -8.44
N SER A 67 11.23 -9.57 -9.46
CA SER A 67 11.80 -8.31 -9.97
C SER A 67 10.70 -7.37 -10.51
N LYS A 68 9.80 -7.88 -11.33
CA LYS A 68 8.67 -7.11 -11.89
C LYS A 68 7.76 -6.58 -10.78
N MET A 69 7.39 -7.45 -9.84
CA MET A 69 6.50 -7.08 -8.73
C MET A 69 7.16 -6.11 -7.76
N SER A 70 8.46 -6.22 -7.50
CA SER A 70 9.20 -5.25 -6.69
C SER A 70 9.19 -3.85 -7.30
N LYS A 71 9.30 -3.74 -8.62
CA LYS A 71 9.19 -2.45 -9.33
C LYS A 71 7.82 -1.83 -9.14
N LEU A 72 6.75 -2.63 -9.18
CA LEU A 72 5.38 -2.14 -8.94
C LEU A 72 5.19 -1.68 -7.49
N ARG A 73 5.79 -2.37 -6.52
CA ARG A 73 5.71 -1.97 -5.09
C ARG A 73 6.29 -0.59 -4.81
N VAL A 74 7.29 -0.16 -5.55
CA VAL A 74 7.87 1.19 -5.41
C VAL A 74 6.79 2.28 -5.56
N CYS A 75 5.75 2.04 -6.33
CA CYS A 75 4.63 2.98 -6.48
C CYS A 75 3.90 3.26 -5.14
N VAL A 76 3.85 2.29 -4.23
CA VAL A 76 3.26 2.46 -2.89
C VAL A 76 4.12 3.42 -2.06
N GLU A 77 5.43 3.26 -2.12
CA GLU A 77 6.38 4.15 -1.44
C GLU A 77 6.27 5.59 -1.97
N TRP A 78 6.11 5.75 -3.28
CA TRP A 78 5.87 7.08 -3.88
C TRP A 78 4.57 7.72 -3.37
N GLY A 79 3.51 6.91 -3.16
CA GLY A 79 2.26 7.38 -2.57
C GLY A 79 2.46 7.97 -1.17
N PHE A 80 3.15 7.26 -0.31
CA PHE A 80 3.51 7.75 1.03
C PHE A 80 4.45 8.95 0.97
N GLY A 81 5.48 8.90 0.13
CA GLY A 81 6.41 10.00 -0.09
C GLY A 81 5.71 11.27 -0.54
N LYS A 82 4.72 11.16 -1.45
CA LYS A 82 3.92 12.29 -1.91
C LYS A 82 3.13 12.96 -0.78
N ILE A 83 2.53 12.17 0.13
CA ILE A 83 1.82 12.72 1.29
C ILE A 83 2.79 13.55 2.16
N CYS A 84 3.98 13.02 2.46
CA CYS A 84 4.98 13.72 3.24
C CYS A 84 5.51 14.98 2.55
N GLN A 85 5.64 14.98 1.23
CA GLN A 85 6.07 16.15 0.45
C GLN A 85 5.00 17.26 0.41
N LEU A 86 3.73 16.90 0.25
CA LEU A 86 2.64 17.87 0.21
C LEU A 86 2.30 18.45 1.59
N PHE A 87 2.52 17.68 2.64
CA PHE A 87 2.16 18.05 4.01
C PHE A 87 3.38 17.94 4.91
N ALA A 88 4.15 19.02 5.00
CA ALA A 88 5.37 19.11 5.82
C ALA A 88 5.17 18.77 7.31
N PHE A 89 3.91 18.78 7.78
CA PHE A 89 3.54 18.37 9.13
C PHE A 89 3.91 16.91 9.43
N PHE A 90 3.96 16.05 8.41
CA PHE A 90 4.33 14.62 8.54
C PHE A 90 5.84 14.38 8.49
N ASP A 91 6.66 15.42 8.54
CA ASP A 91 8.10 15.25 8.74
C ASP A 91 8.34 14.62 10.13
N PHE A 92 8.69 13.33 10.10
CA PHE A 92 8.89 12.48 11.27
C PHE A 92 9.86 13.08 12.30
N LYS A 93 10.86 13.81 11.85
CA LYS A 93 11.90 14.35 12.73
C LYS A 93 11.45 15.56 13.56
N LYS A 94 10.43 16.27 13.11
CA LYS A 94 10.05 17.57 13.71
C LYS A 94 8.75 17.57 14.48
N ASN A 95 7.73 16.81 14.05
CA ASN A 95 6.36 17.10 14.48
C ASN A 95 5.58 15.92 15.04
N LEU A 96 6.08 14.68 14.99
CA LEU A 96 5.31 13.52 15.43
C LEU A 96 5.46 13.26 16.93
N LYS A 97 4.79 14.05 17.74
CA LYS A 97 4.59 13.75 19.16
C LYS A 97 3.35 12.87 19.31
N ILE A 98 3.56 11.55 19.34
CA ILE A 98 2.52 10.57 19.64
C ILE A 98 1.91 10.90 21.01
N LEU A 99 0.59 10.80 21.11
CA LEU A 99 -0.25 11.13 22.28
C LEU A 99 -0.62 12.62 22.46
N LEU A 100 0.11 13.57 21.90
CA LEU A 100 -0.25 14.98 21.99
C LEU A 100 -1.11 15.47 20.83
N GLN A 101 -1.14 14.70 19.72
CA GLN A 101 -1.87 15.10 18.51
C GLN A 101 -2.55 13.89 17.87
N PRO A 102 -3.73 14.07 17.25
CA PRO A 102 -4.48 13.00 16.57
C PRO A 102 -3.86 12.68 15.18
N ILE A 103 -2.59 12.25 15.17
CA ILE A 103 -1.78 12.03 13.97
C ILE A 103 -2.50 11.14 12.95
N GLY A 104 -3.18 10.08 13.41
CA GLY A 104 -3.93 9.19 12.51
C GLY A 104 -5.07 9.90 11.76
N LYS A 105 -5.76 10.85 12.41
CA LYS A 105 -6.79 11.66 11.74
C LYS A 105 -6.19 12.63 10.74
N HIS A 106 -5.08 13.28 11.09
CA HIS A 106 -4.36 14.17 10.18
C HIS A 106 -3.88 13.41 8.94
N PHE A 107 -3.35 12.19 9.12
CA PHE A 107 -2.90 11.37 8.01
C PHE A 107 -4.05 10.94 7.08
N LEU A 108 -5.23 10.62 7.64
CA LEU A 108 -6.43 10.33 6.85
C LEU A 108 -6.84 11.52 5.98
N VAL A 109 -6.89 12.73 6.56
CA VAL A 109 -7.22 13.95 5.83
C VAL A 109 -6.18 14.24 4.76
N ALA A 110 -4.89 14.13 5.08
CA ALA A 110 -3.81 14.33 4.12
C ALA A 110 -3.88 13.33 2.96
N THR A 111 -4.20 12.06 3.24
CA THR A 111 -4.39 11.04 2.20
C THR A 111 -5.54 11.42 1.28
N LEU A 112 -6.68 11.85 1.83
CA LEU A 112 -7.84 12.28 1.05
C LEU A 112 -7.48 13.48 0.15
N LEU A 113 -6.83 14.51 0.72
CA LEU A 113 -6.40 15.69 -0.05
C LEU A 113 -5.35 15.34 -1.12
N THR A 114 -4.45 14.39 -0.83
CA THR A 114 -3.49 13.88 -1.82
C THR A 114 -4.19 13.19 -2.97
N ASN A 115 -5.27 12.45 -2.71
CA ASN A 115 -6.08 11.83 -3.76
C ASN A 115 -6.77 12.91 -4.61
N CYS A 116 -7.38 13.91 -4.00
CA CYS A 116 -7.96 15.05 -4.73
C CYS A 116 -6.91 15.76 -5.60
N HIS A 117 -5.73 16.04 -5.03
CA HIS A 117 -4.61 16.61 -5.78
C HIS A 117 -4.20 15.72 -6.96
N THR A 118 -4.18 14.41 -6.76
CA THR A 118 -3.83 13.45 -7.82
C THR A 118 -4.87 13.46 -8.95
N CYS A 119 -6.15 13.55 -8.64
CA CYS A 119 -7.21 13.68 -9.64
C CYS A 119 -7.08 14.96 -10.47
N LEU A 120 -6.68 16.08 -9.84
CA LEU A 120 -6.56 17.37 -10.52
C LEU A 120 -5.26 17.51 -11.33
N TYR A 121 -4.15 17.02 -10.81
CA TYR A 121 -2.81 17.30 -11.35
C TYR A 121 -2.04 16.06 -11.80
N GLY A 122 -2.60 14.88 -11.59
CA GLY A 122 -1.94 13.64 -11.91
C GLY A 122 -0.95 13.14 -10.86
N SER A 123 -0.38 11.97 -11.13
CA SER A 123 0.61 11.37 -10.26
C SER A 123 1.79 10.77 -11.04
N GLN A 124 2.92 10.68 -10.37
CA GLN A 124 4.09 9.96 -10.88
C GLN A 124 3.77 8.47 -11.11
N THR A 125 3.00 7.87 -10.21
CA THR A 125 2.52 6.49 -10.33
C THR A 125 1.67 6.29 -11.58
N GLY A 126 0.72 7.21 -11.86
CA GLY A 126 -0.09 7.15 -13.07
C GLY A 126 0.76 7.23 -14.34
N LYS A 127 1.74 8.12 -14.36
CA LYS A 127 2.68 8.21 -15.49
C LYS A 127 3.52 6.95 -15.66
N PHE A 128 4.03 6.39 -14.56
CA PHE A 128 4.84 5.18 -14.57
C PHE A 128 4.07 3.96 -15.07
N LEU A 129 2.81 3.84 -14.67
CA LEU A 129 1.92 2.74 -15.07
C LEU A 129 1.17 3.00 -16.37
N SER A 130 1.43 4.14 -17.03
CA SER A 130 0.72 4.57 -18.25
C SER A 130 -0.80 4.58 -18.10
N LEU A 131 -1.28 4.93 -16.90
CA LEU A 131 -2.70 5.02 -16.60
C LEU A 131 -3.23 6.40 -17.01
N THR A 132 -4.38 6.40 -17.67
CA THR A 132 -5.14 7.64 -17.90
C THR A 132 -5.80 8.09 -16.61
N HIS A 133 -5.86 9.41 -16.40
CA HIS A 133 -6.62 9.93 -15.25
C HIS A 133 -8.09 9.61 -15.41
N PRO A 134 -8.80 9.28 -14.32
CA PRO A 134 -10.25 9.27 -14.35
C PRO A 134 -10.75 10.67 -14.73
N PRO A 135 -11.81 10.75 -15.50
CA PRO A 135 -12.41 12.01 -15.92
C PRO A 135 -12.90 12.82 -14.72
#